data_f9ec5032f1c63a7bbb4ad26e6da0922e
#
_entry.id   f9ec5032f1c63a7bbb4ad26e6da0922e
#
_cell.length_a   1.000
_cell.length_b   1.000
_cell.length_c   1.000
_cell.angle_alpha   90.00
_cell.angle_beta   90.00
_cell.angle_gamma   90.00
#
_symmetry.space_group_name_H-M   'P 1'
#
loop_
_entity.id
_entity.type
_entity.pdbx_description
1 polymer ?
#
loop_
_entity_poly.entity_id
_entity_poly.type
_entity_poly.pdbx_seq_one_letter_code
_entity_poly.pdbx_strand_id
1 'polypeptide(L)'
;GLDFDARLSKAVIEATGSTDKWTTQQKRNFRLEVELAKIRLSTQESATIQLPDGGNHQVTRRRFEEIVQPIVDGAAVPVERCLRELGIGRGSIDALVLVGGTSKIPIVRRFVQDLVGTDADPDVDPMTAIAEGAAIAAGILAGENQDNEFFVSTEHALGTLVLDPEIGGLNFSEIIKKSHKLPASATQTYFPVTE
;
A
#
# COMPACT_ATOMS: atom_id res chain seq x y z
N GLY A 1 -2.10 5.79 4.92
CA GLY A 1 -2.79 6.99 5.42
C GLY A 1 -2.68 7.15 6.92
N LEU A 2 -3.06 6.13 7.68
CA LEU A 2 -3.08 6.20 9.16
C LEU A 2 -1.70 6.48 9.78
N ASP A 3 -0.63 5.94 9.22
CA ASP A 3 0.74 6.20 9.70
C ASP A 3 1.13 7.67 9.50
N PHE A 4 0.70 8.28 8.41
CA PHE A 4 0.90 9.71 8.14
C PHE A 4 0.15 10.56 9.16
N ASP A 5 -1.10 10.20 9.45
CA ASP A 5 -1.92 10.88 10.46
C ASP A 5 -1.30 10.75 11.85
N ALA A 6 -0.80 9.58 12.20
CA ALA A 6 -0.12 9.34 13.48
C ALA A 6 1.16 10.19 13.61
N ARG A 7 1.98 10.25 12.56
CA ARG A 7 3.20 11.06 12.53
C ARG A 7 2.91 12.55 12.62
N LEU A 8 1.93 13.03 11.84
CA LEU A 8 1.52 14.42 11.88
C LEU A 8 0.93 14.78 13.24
N SER A 9 0.05 13.94 13.79
CA SER A 9 -0.50 14.11 15.14
C SER A 9 0.60 14.28 16.20
N LYS A 10 1.58 13.38 16.17
CA LYS A 10 2.72 13.41 17.10
C LYS A 10 3.50 14.72 16.97
N ALA A 11 3.84 15.12 15.74
CA ALA A 11 4.60 16.34 15.49
C ALA A 11 3.86 17.61 15.96
N VAL A 12 2.52 17.66 15.77
CA VAL A 12 1.71 18.78 16.25
C VAL A 12 1.66 18.83 17.78
N ILE A 13 1.48 17.69 18.44
CA ILE A 13 1.48 17.60 19.91
C ILE A 13 2.82 18.05 20.47
N GLU A 14 3.94 17.61 19.89
CA GLU A 14 5.29 18.00 20.31
C GLU A 14 5.53 19.51 20.12
N ALA A 15 5.08 20.07 19.00
CA ALA A 15 5.26 21.49 18.69
C ALA A 15 4.42 22.42 19.58
N THR A 16 3.24 21.96 20.02
CA THR A 16 2.29 22.78 20.78
C THR A 16 2.37 22.57 22.29
N GLY A 17 3.11 21.54 22.72
CA GLY A 17 3.15 21.12 24.13
C GLY A 17 1.80 20.61 24.63
N SER A 18 0.86 20.36 23.73
CA SER A 18 -0.45 19.82 24.07
C SER A 18 -0.31 18.43 24.64
N THR A 19 -0.93 18.19 25.78
CA THR A 19 -0.63 16.99 26.58
C THR A 19 -1.81 16.03 26.66
N ASP A 20 -1.57 14.90 27.33
CA ASP A 20 -2.48 13.76 27.57
C ASP A 20 -3.78 14.09 28.34
N LYS A 21 -4.04 15.36 28.64
CA LYS A 21 -5.23 15.82 29.38
C LYS A 21 -6.52 15.85 28.56
N TRP A 22 -6.44 15.52 27.27
CA TRP A 22 -7.61 15.56 26.42
C TRP A 22 -8.57 14.39 26.71
N THR A 23 -9.85 14.70 26.74
CA THR A 23 -10.91 13.68 26.79
C THR A 23 -10.90 12.80 25.54
N THR A 24 -11.54 11.65 25.62
CA THR A 24 -11.67 10.74 24.45
C THR A 24 -12.31 11.43 23.24
N GLN A 25 -13.31 12.29 23.47
CA GLN A 25 -13.95 13.04 22.40
C GLN A 25 -13.00 14.07 21.78
N GLN A 26 -12.24 14.80 22.58
CA GLN A 26 -11.23 15.75 22.10
C GLN A 26 -10.14 15.05 21.27
N LYS A 27 -9.69 13.87 21.69
CA LYS A 27 -8.73 13.07 20.92
C LYS A 27 -9.29 12.63 19.56
N ARG A 28 -10.57 12.27 19.51
CA ARG A 28 -11.25 11.94 18.22
C ARG A 28 -11.33 13.14 17.29
N ASN A 29 -11.77 14.29 17.81
CA ASN A 29 -11.88 15.51 17.03
C ASN A 29 -10.51 15.95 16.50
N PHE A 30 -9.47 15.91 17.32
CA PHE A 30 -8.11 16.22 16.90
C PHE A 30 -7.61 15.30 15.77
N ARG A 31 -7.86 13.98 15.86
CA ARG A 31 -7.51 13.06 14.78
C ARG A 31 -8.20 13.40 13.47
N LEU A 32 -9.48 13.78 13.52
CA LEU A 32 -10.21 14.23 12.35
C LEU A 32 -9.62 15.52 11.76
N GLU A 33 -9.28 16.49 12.59
CA GLU A 33 -8.61 17.72 12.14
C GLU A 33 -7.26 17.45 11.46
N VAL A 34 -6.47 16.52 12.00
CA VAL A 34 -5.19 16.10 11.42
C VAL A 34 -5.41 15.42 10.06
N GLU A 35 -6.39 14.53 9.95
CA GLU A 35 -6.74 13.88 8.69
C GLU A 35 -7.19 14.90 7.64
N LEU A 36 -8.06 15.83 8.00
CA LEU A 36 -8.51 16.90 7.12
C LEU A 36 -7.35 17.80 6.68
N ALA A 37 -6.43 18.12 7.59
CA ALA A 37 -5.24 18.88 7.27
C ALA A 37 -4.33 18.14 6.27
N LYS A 38 -4.09 16.84 6.47
CA LYS A 38 -3.36 15.99 5.51
C LYS A 38 -4.01 16.03 4.12
N ILE A 39 -5.34 15.91 4.05
CA ILE A 39 -6.07 15.97 2.77
C ILE A 39 -5.88 17.34 2.11
N ARG A 40 -6.03 18.44 2.86
CA ARG A 40 -5.82 19.81 2.36
C ARG A 40 -4.40 20.01 1.84
N LEU A 41 -3.38 19.46 2.53
CA LEU A 41 -1.98 19.57 2.14
C LEU A 41 -1.65 18.81 0.84
N SER A 42 -2.55 17.97 0.34
CA SER A 42 -2.37 17.36 -1.00
C SER A 42 -2.56 18.40 -2.13
N THR A 43 -3.32 19.47 -1.89
CA THR A 43 -3.63 20.50 -2.90
C THR A 43 -3.21 21.92 -2.48
N GLN A 44 -3.07 22.17 -1.18
CA GLN A 44 -2.74 23.48 -0.61
C GLN A 44 -1.33 23.48 -0.02
N GLU A 45 -0.67 24.64 -0.01
CA GLU A 45 0.67 24.83 0.54
C GLU A 45 0.70 24.83 2.08
N SER A 46 -0.44 25.09 2.72
CA SER A 46 -0.57 25.06 4.17
C SER A 46 -1.99 24.67 4.60
N ALA A 47 -2.08 24.12 5.80
CA ALA A 47 -3.35 23.80 6.44
C ALA A 47 -3.30 24.15 7.93
N THR A 48 -4.45 24.53 8.47
CA THR A 48 -4.62 24.81 9.90
C THR A 48 -5.31 23.64 10.57
N ILE A 49 -4.78 23.24 11.72
CA ILE A 49 -5.30 22.18 12.60
C ILE A 49 -5.85 22.85 13.85
N GLN A 50 -7.12 22.65 14.15
CA GLN A 50 -7.72 23.13 15.39
C GLN A 50 -7.32 22.22 16.55
N LEU A 51 -6.83 22.83 17.63
CA LEU A 51 -6.45 22.12 18.83
C LEU A 51 -7.61 22.02 19.83
N PRO A 52 -7.70 20.96 20.62
CA PRO A 52 -8.78 20.76 21.58
C PRO A 52 -8.87 21.80 22.71
N ASP A 53 -7.82 22.56 22.92
CA ASP A 53 -7.74 23.68 23.87
C ASP A 53 -8.22 25.04 23.27
N GLY A 54 -8.67 25.04 22.00
CA GLY A 54 -9.11 26.21 21.28
C GLY A 54 -8.00 26.93 20.50
N GLY A 55 -6.77 26.46 20.59
CA GLY A 55 -5.66 26.96 19.76
C GLY A 55 -5.70 26.48 18.33
N ASN A 56 -4.85 27.07 17.50
CA ASN A 56 -4.67 26.67 16.11
C ASN A 56 -3.18 26.40 15.84
N HIS A 57 -2.88 25.36 15.08
CA HIS A 57 -1.53 25.07 14.62
C HIS A 57 -1.50 25.03 13.10
N GLN A 58 -0.65 25.85 12.48
CA GLN A 58 -0.48 25.86 11.03
C GLN A 58 0.66 24.93 10.62
N VAL A 59 0.40 24.06 9.64
CA VAL A 59 1.38 23.16 9.04
C VAL A 59 1.52 23.49 7.57
N THR A 60 2.76 23.63 7.09
CA THR A 60 3.04 23.76 5.66
C THR A 60 3.18 22.39 5.01
N ARG A 61 2.90 22.30 3.70
CA ARG A 61 3.15 21.06 2.92
C ARG A 61 4.59 20.58 3.07
N ARG A 62 5.56 21.48 2.96
CA ARG A 62 6.97 21.15 3.14
C ARG A 62 7.23 20.48 4.51
N ARG A 63 6.69 21.07 5.59
CA ARG A 63 6.86 20.50 6.93
C ARG A 63 6.19 19.14 7.08
N PHE A 64 5.02 18.97 6.51
CA PHE A 64 4.33 17.68 6.46
C PHE A 64 5.16 16.64 5.69
N GLU A 65 5.67 16.98 4.51
CA GLU A 65 6.53 16.10 3.71
C GLU A 65 7.77 15.65 4.50
N GLU A 66 8.44 16.57 5.20
CA GLU A 66 9.57 16.23 6.09
C GLU A 66 9.19 15.23 7.19
N ILE A 67 8.00 15.40 7.79
CA ILE A 67 7.50 14.52 8.87
C ILE A 67 7.25 13.10 8.36
N VAL A 68 6.71 12.95 7.16
CA VAL A 68 6.30 11.65 6.60
C VAL A 68 7.38 10.99 5.74
N GLN A 69 8.45 11.71 5.39
CA GLN A 69 9.55 11.21 4.55
C GLN A 69 10.05 9.82 4.97
N PRO A 70 10.31 9.53 6.26
CA PRO A 70 10.80 8.20 6.64
C PRO A 70 9.83 7.05 6.35
N ILE A 71 8.52 7.34 6.31
CA ILE A 71 7.51 6.33 5.95
C ILE A 71 7.52 6.12 4.44
N VAL A 72 7.64 7.22 3.68
CA VAL A 72 7.72 7.18 2.21
C VAL A 72 8.95 6.42 1.77
N ASP A 73 10.12 6.71 2.36
CA ASP A 73 11.37 6.01 2.06
C ASP A 73 11.27 4.50 2.32
N GLY A 74 10.57 4.11 3.38
CA GLY A 74 10.31 2.71 3.68
C GLY A 74 9.53 1.96 2.61
N ALA A 75 8.77 2.67 1.77
CA ALA A 75 8.04 2.07 0.66
C ALA A 75 8.96 1.65 -0.52
N ALA A 76 10.22 2.08 -0.54
CA ALA A 76 11.18 1.60 -1.54
C ALA A 76 11.38 0.09 -1.47
N VAL A 77 11.48 -0.45 -0.27
CA VAL A 77 11.81 -1.86 -0.04
C VAL A 77 10.85 -2.83 -0.75
N PRO A 78 9.52 -2.74 -0.58
CA PRO A 78 8.61 -3.63 -1.28
C PRO A 78 8.59 -3.41 -2.79
N VAL A 79 8.73 -2.18 -3.28
CA VAL A 79 8.75 -1.89 -4.72
C VAL A 79 10.01 -2.47 -5.37
N GLU A 80 11.19 -2.20 -4.81
CA GLU A 80 12.46 -2.75 -5.30
C GLU A 80 12.48 -4.29 -5.24
N ARG A 81 11.84 -4.86 -4.22
CA ARG A 81 11.68 -6.30 -4.13
C ARG A 81 10.85 -6.85 -5.28
N CYS A 82 9.70 -6.23 -5.59
CA CYS A 82 8.86 -6.64 -6.72
C CYS A 82 9.62 -6.57 -8.05
N LEU A 83 10.31 -5.46 -8.32
CA LEU A 83 11.10 -5.30 -9.54
C LEU A 83 12.17 -6.39 -9.67
N ARG A 84 12.87 -6.67 -8.58
CA ARG A 84 13.92 -7.70 -8.53
C ARG A 84 13.36 -9.12 -8.70
N GLU A 85 12.23 -9.46 -8.07
CA GLU A 85 11.58 -10.77 -8.22
C GLU A 85 11.10 -11.01 -9.66
N LEU A 86 10.72 -9.94 -10.37
CA LEU A 86 10.30 -10.00 -11.77
C LEU A 86 11.48 -9.91 -12.76
N GLY A 87 12.68 -9.60 -12.28
CA GLY A 87 13.86 -9.41 -13.14
C GLY A 87 13.77 -8.18 -14.05
N ILE A 88 12.95 -7.17 -13.69
CA ILE A 88 12.76 -5.94 -14.47
C ILE A 88 13.47 -4.76 -13.81
N GLY A 89 13.99 -3.87 -14.66
CA GLY A 89 14.70 -2.68 -14.23
C GLY A 89 13.79 -1.46 -14.09
N ARG A 90 14.36 -0.40 -13.50
CA ARG A 90 13.77 0.92 -13.49
C ARG A 90 13.52 1.39 -14.93
N GLY A 91 12.36 1.97 -15.19
CA GLY A 91 11.97 2.43 -16.52
C GLY A 91 11.51 1.34 -17.49
N SER A 92 11.41 0.08 -17.03
CA SER A 92 10.84 -1.02 -17.81
C SER A 92 9.34 -1.23 -17.56
N ILE A 93 8.72 -0.33 -16.80
CA ILE A 93 7.29 -0.33 -16.50
C ILE A 93 6.59 0.53 -17.55
N ASP A 94 5.67 -0.07 -18.30
CA ASP A 94 4.94 0.62 -19.36
C ASP A 94 3.87 1.57 -18.83
N ALA A 95 3.24 1.24 -17.70
CA ALA A 95 2.21 2.05 -17.07
C ALA A 95 2.27 1.96 -15.55
N LEU A 96 2.14 3.10 -14.89
CA LEU A 96 2.06 3.23 -13.44
C LEU A 96 0.67 3.72 -13.05
N VAL A 97 -0.10 2.87 -12.39
CA VAL A 97 -1.40 3.23 -11.81
C VAL A 97 -1.28 3.36 -10.30
N LEU A 98 -1.57 4.56 -9.79
CA LEU A 98 -1.60 4.83 -8.36
C LEU A 98 -3.04 4.73 -7.84
N VAL A 99 -3.24 4.02 -6.73
CA VAL A 99 -4.55 3.82 -6.13
C VAL A 99 -4.58 4.22 -4.65
N GLY A 100 -5.78 4.63 -4.19
CA GLY A 100 -6.02 5.05 -2.81
C GLY A 100 -5.62 6.50 -2.52
N GLY A 101 -6.25 7.08 -1.50
CA GLY A 101 -6.12 8.52 -1.17
C GLY A 101 -4.70 8.99 -0.83
N THR A 102 -3.87 8.11 -0.27
CA THR A 102 -2.47 8.44 0.07
C THR A 102 -1.62 8.76 -1.16
N SER A 103 -1.93 8.18 -2.31
CA SER A 103 -1.23 8.44 -3.58
C SER A 103 -1.53 9.83 -4.17
N LYS A 104 -2.53 10.55 -3.66
CA LYS A 104 -2.78 11.96 -4.00
C LYS A 104 -1.80 12.92 -3.31
N ILE A 105 -1.06 12.45 -2.29
CA ILE A 105 -0.08 13.27 -1.59
C ILE A 105 1.16 13.45 -2.50
N PRO A 106 1.59 14.70 -2.78
CA PRO A 106 2.62 14.95 -3.79
C PRO A 106 3.94 14.21 -3.57
N ILE A 107 4.41 14.13 -2.32
CA ILE A 107 5.66 13.41 -2.01
C ILE A 107 5.56 11.91 -2.33
N VAL A 108 4.41 11.28 -2.09
CA VAL A 108 4.20 9.85 -2.40
C VAL A 108 4.21 9.63 -3.90
N ARG A 109 3.50 10.48 -4.64
CA ARG A 109 3.44 10.39 -6.09
C ARG A 109 4.82 10.54 -6.71
N ARG A 110 5.54 11.60 -6.38
CA ARG A 110 6.92 11.85 -6.85
C ARG A 110 7.84 10.67 -6.52
N PHE A 111 7.81 10.23 -5.27
CA PHE A 111 8.67 9.14 -4.81
C PHE A 111 8.49 7.86 -5.63
N VAL A 112 7.24 7.42 -5.87
CA VAL A 112 6.98 6.19 -6.62
C VAL A 112 7.36 6.36 -8.09
N GLN A 113 7.03 7.49 -8.72
CA GLN A 113 7.42 7.81 -10.10
C GLN A 113 8.95 7.81 -10.26
N ASP A 114 9.66 8.44 -9.33
CA ASP A 114 11.13 8.46 -9.33
C ASP A 114 11.72 7.05 -9.13
N LEU A 115 11.12 6.24 -8.27
CA LEU A 115 11.59 4.89 -7.97
C LEU A 115 11.39 3.94 -9.15
N VAL A 116 10.24 4.01 -9.80
CA VAL A 116 9.85 3.13 -10.92
C VAL A 116 10.42 3.65 -12.25
N GLY A 117 10.56 4.97 -12.39
CA GLY A 117 11.03 5.63 -13.62
C GLY A 117 9.94 5.83 -14.66
N THR A 118 8.67 5.81 -14.24
CA THR A 118 7.49 5.97 -15.11
C THR A 118 6.50 6.92 -14.43
N ASP A 119 5.93 7.84 -15.18
CA ASP A 119 4.90 8.74 -14.67
C ASP A 119 3.60 8.01 -14.39
N ALA A 120 2.91 8.44 -13.33
CA ALA A 120 1.59 7.89 -13.01
C ALA A 120 0.56 8.35 -14.04
N ASP A 121 -0.28 7.41 -14.48
CA ASP A 121 -1.36 7.65 -15.42
C ASP A 121 -2.26 8.79 -14.89
N PRO A 122 -2.40 9.90 -15.64
CA PRO A 122 -3.21 11.04 -15.25
C PRO A 122 -4.72 10.79 -15.34
N ASP A 123 -5.15 9.82 -16.15
CA ASP A 123 -6.57 9.56 -16.45
C ASP A 123 -7.21 8.66 -15.38
N VAL A 124 -6.41 8.07 -14.49
CA VAL A 124 -6.89 7.23 -13.40
C VAL A 124 -7.06 8.03 -12.13
N ASP A 125 -8.30 8.17 -11.63
CA ASP A 125 -8.51 8.73 -10.28
C ASP A 125 -8.18 7.68 -9.21
N PRO A 126 -7.18 7.93 -8.36
CA PRO A 126 -6.80 7.00 -7.29
C PRO A 126 -7.92 6.65 -6.31
N MET A 127 -8.97 7.47 -6.21
CA MET A 127 -10.08 7.23 -5.27
C MET A 127 -11.12 6.26 -5.82
N THR A 128 -11.32 6.23 -7.15
CA THR A 128 -12.35 5.41 -7.82
C THR A 128 -11.75 4.19 -8.53
N ALA A 129 -10.46 4.19 -8.81
CA ALA A 129 -9.77 3.16 -9.59
C ALA A 129 -10.06 1.71 -9.14
N ILE A 130 -10.13 1.46 -7.83
CA ILE A 130 -10.44 0.13 -7.30
C ILE A 130 -11.89 -0.27 -7.62
N ALA A 131 -12.85 0.65 -7.47
CA ALA A 131 -14.26 0.39 -7.76
C ALA A 131 -14.50 0.20 -9.27
N GLU A 132 -13.84 1.02 -10.08
CA GLU A 132 -13.88 0.92 -11.55
C GLU A 132 -13.28 -0.40 -12.03
N GLY A 133 -12.10 -0.77 -11.50
CA GLY A 133 -11.47 -2.06 -11.79
C GLY A 133 -12.34 -3.26 -11.36
N ALA A 134 -13.01 -3.18 -10.22
CA ALA A 134 -13.93 -4.21 -9.77
C ALA A 134 -15.17 -4.33 -10.69
N ALA A 135 -15.69 -3.21 -11.18
CA ALA A 135 -16.79 -3.21 -12.15
C ALA A 135 -16.39 -3.85 -13.49
N ILE A 136 -15.19 -3.52 -13.99
CA ILE A 136 -14.63 -4.14 -15.18
C ILE A 136 -14.47 -5.66 -15.00
N ALA A 137 -13.87 -6.07 -13.87
CA ALA A 137 -13.70 -7.49 -13.55
C ALA A 137 -15.05 -8.23 -13.46
N ALA A 138 -16.08 -7.61 -12.89
CA ALA A 138 -17.41 -8.17 -12.83
C ALA A 138 -18.02 -8.36 -14.24
N GLY A 139 -17.86 -7.39 -15.14
CA GLY A 139 -18.31 -7.48 -16.53
C GLY A 139 -17.60 -8.61 -17.31
N ILE A 140 -16.28 -8.80 -17.07
CA ILE A 140 -15.51 -9.91 -17.65
C ILE A 140 -16.04 -11.25 -17.13
N LEU A 141 -16.24 -11.38 -15.82
CA LEU A 141 -16.75 -12.62 -15.22
C LEU A 141 -18.20 -12.93 -15.60
N ALA A 142 -19.02 -11.92 -15.89
CA ALA A 142 -20.37 -12.06 -16.41
C ALA A 142 -20.41 -12.41 -17.91
N GLY A 143 -19.29 -12.35 -18.62
CA GLY A 143 -19.19 -12.59 -20.06
C GLY A 143 -19.63 -11.43 -20.94
N GLU A 144 -19.85 -10.24 -20.34
CA GLU A 144 -20.22 -9.01 -21.05
C GLU A 144 -19.02 -8.35 -21.75
N ASN A 145 -17.82 -8.58 -21.22
CA ASN A 145 -16.56 -8.12 -21.81
C ASN A 145 -15.71 -9.34 -22.17
N GLN A 146 -15.62 -9.63 -23.47
CA GLN A 146 -14.91 -10.80 -24.01
C GLN A 146 -13.51 -10.45 -24.54
N ASP A 147 -13.18 -9.17 -24.63
CA ASP A 147 -11.88 -8.71 -25.16
C ASP A 147 -10.76 -8.76 -24.11
N ASN A 148 -11.13 -8.92 -22.84
CA ASN A 148 -10.20 -8.94 -21.72
C ASN A 148 -10.39 -10.20 -20.86
N GLU A 149 -9.30 -10.65 -20.25
CA GLU A 149 -9.32 -11.70 -19.24
C GLU A 149 -9.07 -11.11 -17.84
N PHE A 150 -9.86 -11.56 -16.87
CA PHE A 150 -9.60 -11.33 -15.45
C PHE A 150 -9.36 -12.65 -14.74
N PHE A 151 -8.28 -12.73 -14.01
CA PHE A 151 -8.00 -13.88 -13.15
C PHE A 151 -7.32 -13.44 -11.85
N VAL A 152 -7.51 -14.24 -10.83
CA VAL A 152 -6.79 -14.12 -9.55
C VAL A 152 -5.69 -15.19 -9.54
N SER A 153 -4.55 -14.86 -8.98
CA SER A 153 -3.45 -15.81 -8.80
C SER A 153 -3.14 -16.05 -7.32
N THR A 154 -2.45 -17.15 -7.03
CA THR A 154 -1.96 -17.43 -5.69
C THR A 154 -0.89 -16.44 -5.29
N GLU A 155 -1.04 -15.84 -4.09
CA GLU A 155 -0.03 -14.93 -3.53
C GLU A 155 1.22 -15.68 -3.05
N HIS A 156 1.02 -16.91 -2.56
CA HIS A 156 2.07 -17.75 -2.00
C HIS A 156 2.02 -19.14 -2.64
N ALA A 157 3.14 -19.85 -2.62
CA ALA A 157 3.14 -21.27 -2.93
C ALA A 157 2.40 -22.05 -1.84
N LEU A 158 1.63 -23.05 -2.24
CA LEU A 158 0.94 -23.98 -1.34
C LEU A 158 1.59 -25.34 -1.43
N GLY A 159 1.91 -25.96 -0.30
CA GLY A 159 2.62 -27.23 -0.26
C GLY A 159 2.63 -27.82 1.15
N THR A 160 3.47 -28.84 1.34
CA THR A 160 3.66 -29.51 2.62
C THR A 160 5.15 -29.70 2.93
N LEU A 161 5.46 -29.90 4.20
CA LEU A 161 6.80 -30.29 4.62
C LEU A 161 6.98 -31.79 4.42
N VAL A 162 8.06 -32.16 3.77
CA VAL A 162 8.46 -33.57 3.52
C VAL A 162 9.85 -33.79 4.05
N LEU A 163 10.14 -35.05 4.43
CA LEU A 163 11.52 -35.47 4.71
C LEU A 163 12.23 -35.69 3.37
N ASP A 164 13.28 -34.93 3.15
CA ASP A 164 14.09 -35.01 1.96
C ASP A 164 15.29 -35.94 2.27
N PRO A 165 15.38 -37.12 1.62
CA PRO A 165 16.46 -38.08 1.89
C PRO A 165 17.83 -37.57 1.44
N GLU A 166 17.91 -36.62 0.49
CA GLU A 166 19.20 -36.12 -0.01
C GLU A 166 19.83 -35.12 0.97
N ILE A 167 18.99 -34.27 1.60
CA ILE A 167 19.46 -33.29 2.58
C ILE A 167 19.37 -33.80 4.03
N GLY A 168 18.70 -34.92 4.27
CA GLY A 168 18.50 -35.51 5.60
C GLY A 168 17.66 -34.64 6.54
N GLY A 169 16.77 -33.77 6.00
CA GLY A 169 16.00 -32.82 6.74
C GLY A 169 14.63 -32.52 6.12
N LEU A 170 13.88 -31.67 6.78
CA LEU A 170 12.58 -31.20 6.25
C LEU A 170 12.80 -30.23 5.11
N ASN A 171 12.09 -30.48 4.02
CA ASN A 171 12.02 -29.60 2.85
C ASN A 171 10.57 -29.24 2.53
N PHE A 172 10.33 -28.03 1.98
CA PHE A 172 9.01 -27.63 1.54
C PHE A 172 8.75 -28.17 0.13
N SER A 173 7.81 -29.10 0.02
CA SER A 173 7.33 -29.60 -1.27
C SER A 173 6.18 -28.75 -1.76
N GLU A 174 6.43 -27.97 -2.80
CA GLU A 174 5.46 -27.10 -3.42
C GLU A 174 4.48 -27.90 -4.27
N ILE A 175 3.18 -27.76 -4.04
CA ILE A 175 2.10 -28.44 -4.79
C ILE A 175 1.46 -27.47 -5.79
N ILE A 176 1.16 -26.24 -5.36
CA ILE A 176 0.67 -25.17 -6.21
C ILE A 176 1.67 -24.01 -6.13
N LYS A 177 2.18 -23.59 -7.25
CA LYS A 177 3.19 -22.53 -7.35
C LYS A 177 2.64 -21.16 -6.98
N LYS A 178 3.51 -20.28 -6.46
CA LYS A 178 3.22 -18.85 -6.38
C LYS A 178 2.85 -18.30 -7.76
N SER A 179 1.92 -17.36 -7.81
CA SER A 179 1.41 -16.73 -9.03
C SER A 179 0.70 -17.68 -10.00
N HIS A 180 0.18 -18.80 -9.49
CA HIS A 180 -0.61 -19.72 -10.29
C HIS A 180 -2.06 -19.21 -10.44
N LYS A 181 -2.60 -19.25 -11.67
CA LYS A 181 -3.97 -18.79 -11.98
C LYS A 181 -5.02 -19.62 -11.21
N LEU A 182 -5.98 -18.95 -10.62
CA LEU A 182 -7.09 -19.57 -9.91
C LEU A 182 -8.34 -19.69 -10.82
N PRO A 183 -9.22 -20.71 -10.62
CA PRO A 183 -9.08 -21.80 -9.66
C PRO A 183 -7.97 -22.78 -10.07
N ALA A 184 -7.27 -23.34 -9.06
CA ALA A 184 -6.18 -24.27 -9.27
C ALA A 184 -6.44 -25.57 -8.47
N SER A 185 -6.08 -26.69 -9.08
CA SER A 185 -6.06 -28.00 -8.41
C SER A 185 -4.80 -28.74 -8.80
N ALA A 186 -4.10 -29.27 -7.82
CA ALA A 186 -2.93 -30.12 -8.02
C ALA A 186 -2.91 -31.23 -6.98
N THR A 187 -2.41 -32.39 -7.39
CA THR A 187 -2.29 -33.56 -6.52
C THR A 187 -0.86 -34.07 -6.56
N GLN A 188 -0.29 -34.33 -5.39
CA GLN A 188 1.02 -34.95 -5.26
C GLN A 188 0.93 -36.11 -4.27
N THR A 189 1.59 -37.21 -4.59
CA THR A 189 1.60 -38.41 -3.75
C THR A 189 2.84 -38.41 -2.85
N TYR A 190 2.61 -38.61 -1.57
CA TYR A 190 3.66 -38.77 -0.57
C TYR A 190 3.56 -40.12 0.08
N PHE A 191 4.69 -40.67 0.46
CA PHE A 191 4.78 -41.92 1.17
C PHE A 191 5.18 -41.68 2.63
N PRO A 192 4.59 -42.39 3.59
CA PRO A 192 5.01 -42.27 4.98
C PRO A 192 6.45 -42.78 5.13
N VAL A 193 7.20 -42.11 6.00
CA VAL A 193 8.48 -42.64 6.45
C VAL A 193 8.18 -43.79 7.42
N THR A 194 8.41 -45.01 6.99
CA THR A 194 8.31 -46.18 7.88
C THR A 194 9.63 -46.35 8.60
N GLU A 195 9.58 -46.53 9.94
CA GLU A 195 10.72 -46.97 10.72
C GLU A 195 11.12 -48.42 10.35
#